data_6ed271c52befbe785d96cad814cb58e8
#
_entry.id   6ed271c52befbe785d96cad814cb58e8
#
_cell.length_a   1.000
_cell.length_b   1.000
_cell.length_c   1.000
_cell.angle_alpha   90.00
_cell.angle_beta   90.00
_cell.angle_gamma   90.00
#
_symmetry.space_group_name_H-M   'P 1'
#
loop_
_entity.id
_entity.type
_entity.pdbx_description
1 polymer ?
#
loop_
_entity_poly.entity_id
_entity_poly.type
_entity_poly.pdbx_seq_one_letter_code
_entity_poly.pdbx_strand_id
1 'polypeptide(L)'
;AQANWYGFGRLAWNPYLDSETIADEWLRSTFSNDENFIQPVKNIMIDSREAVVNYMTPLGLHHIMDTGHHYGPGPWVSNLSRPEWNPTYYHKVDKNGIGFDRSKSGTNAVSQYAPEVANLFDNLETCPEKDLLWFHHVSWDYKLKNGQTLWNGLALKYQEGVNQVKEMQDV
;
A
#
# COMPACT_ATOMS: atom_id res chain seq x y z
N ALA A 1 -6.40 0.03 -17.01
CA ALA A 1 -5.48 -0.89 -17.70
C ALA A 1 -4.69 -0.21 -18.83
N GLN A 2 -5.34 0.62 -19.66
CA GLN A 2 -4.69 1.28 -20.83
C GLN A 2 -3.51 2.18 -20.43
N ALA A 3 -3.70 3.07 -19.46
CA ALA A 3 -2.64 3.94 -18.93
C ALA A 3 -1.44 3.13 -18.41
N ASN A 4 -1.69 2.00 -17.73
CA ASN A 4 -0.62 1.16 -17.20
C ASN A 4 0.21 0.51 -18.34
N TRP A 5 -0.45 0.07 -19.42
CA TRP A 5 0.26 -0.46 -20.59
C TRP A 5 1.07 0.62 -21.31
N TYR A 6 0.51 1.82 -21.42
CA TYR A 6 1.26 2.97 -21.96
C TYR A 6 2.49 3.26 -21.11
N GLY A 7 2.32 3.38 -19.79
CA GLY A 7 3.42 3.62 -18.86
C GLY A 7 4.49 2.53 -18.92
N PHE A 8 4.09 1.25 -18.98
CA PHE A 8 5.04 0.14 -19.15
C PHE A 8 5.87 0.28 -20.44
N GLY A 9 5.21 0.59 -21.58
CA GLY A 9 5.91 0.78 -22.84
C GLY A 9 6.90 1.95 -22.82
N ARG A 10 6.49 3.08 -22.19
CA ARG A 10 7.34 4.25 -22.04
C ARG A 10 8.57 3.97 -21.17
N LEU A 11 8.39 3.27 -20.05
CA LEU A 11 9.48 2.90 -19.12
C LEU A 11 10.40 1.82 -19.69
N ALA A 12 9.86 0.88 -20.49
CA ALA A 12 10.68 -0.10 -21.21
C ALA A 12 11.61 0.56 -22.24
N TRP A 13 11.18 1.69 -22.82
CA TRP A 13 11.99 2.47 -23.76
C TRP A 13 12.94 3.42 -23.05
N ASN A 14 12.47 4.14 -22.04
CA ASN A 14 13.26 5.09 -21.23
C ASN A 14 12.92 4.93 -19.74
N PRO A 15 13.74 4.18 -18.97
CA PRO A 15 13.47 3.89 -17.55
C PRO A 15 13.64 5.11 -16.63
N TYR A 16 14.09 6.26 -17.14
CA TYR A 16 14.29 7.48 -16.36
C TYR A 16 13.11 8.46 -16.45
N LEU A 17 12.03 8.10 -17.15
CA LEU A 17 10.84 8.92 -17.20
C LEU A 17 10.10 8.89 -15.84
N ASP A 18 9.62 10.05 -15.43
CA ASP A 18 8.76 10.17 -14.25
C ASP A 18 7.29 9.88 -14.59
N SER A 19 6.52 9.56 -13.54
CA SER A 19 5.11 9.19 -13.69
C SER A 19 4.22 10.34 -14.16
N GLU A 20 4.54 11.58 -13.78
CA GLU A 20 3.76 12.76 -14.16
C GLU A 20 3.88 13.05 -15.66
N THR A 21 5.10 12.96 -16.19
CA THR A 21 5.35 13.08 -17.63
C THR A 21 4.58 12.01 -18.41
N ILE A 22 4.64 10.76 -17.96
CA ILE A 22 3.94 9.64 -18.63
C ILE A 22 2.41 9.83 -18.59
N ALA A 23 1.88 10.26 -17.45
CA ALA A 23 0.45 10.51 -17.30
C ALA A 23 -0.01 11.65 -18.20
N ASP A 24 0.73 12.76 -18.25
CA ASP A 24 0.45 13.92 -19.11
C ASP A 24 0.45 13.52 -20.59
N GLU A 25 1.47 12.82 -21.05
CA GLU A 25 1.56 12.31 -22.43
C GLU A 25 0.36 11.41 -22.78
N TRP A 26 0.01 10.49 -21.88
CA TRP A 26 -1.11 9.58 -22.11
C TRP A 26 -2.45 10.28 -22.17
N LEU A 27 -2.71 11.23 -21.28
CA LEU A 27 -3.95 12.01 -21.25
C LEU A 27 -4.10 12.85 -22.52
N ARG A 28 -3.04 13.54 -22.94
CA ARG A 28 -3.06 14.37 -24.16
C ARG A 28 -3.26 13.55 -25.43
N SER A 29 -2.62 12.38 -25.49
CA SER A 29 -2.75 11.52 -26.67
C SER A 29 -4.08 10.77 -26.75
N THR A 30 -4.79 10.63 -25.61
CA THR A 30 -5.98 9.78 -25.52
C THR A 30 -7.28 10.59 -25.45
N PHE A 31 -7.29 11.73 -24.78
CA PHE A 31 -8.52 12.47 -24.46
C PHE A 31 -8.53 13.92 -24.96
N SER A 32 -7.66 14.79 -24.44
CA SER A 32 -7.73 16.23 -24.69
C SER A 32 -6.39 16.90 -24.44
N ASN A 33 -6.23 18.12 -25.01
CA ASN A 33 -5.13 19.03 -24.68
C ASN A 33 -5.60 20.22 -23.82
N ASP A 34 -6.82 20.17 -23.29
CA ASP A 34 -7.34 21.20 -22.38
C ASP A 34 -6.73 21.03 -20.99
N GLU A 35 -6.02 22.05 -20.51
CA GLU A 35 -5.38 22.04 -19.19
C GLU A 35 -6.40 21.92 -18.03
N ASN A 36 -7.61 22.44 -18.22
CA ASN A 36 -8.68 22.30 -17.22
C ASN A 36 -9.14 20.84 -17.05
N PHE A 37 -8.90 20.00 -18.04
CA PHE A 37 -9.11 18.56 -17.97
C PHE A 37 -7.84 17.82 -17.54
N ILE A 38 -6.69 18.15 -18.14
CA ILE A 38 -5.44 17.43 -17.95
C ILE A 38 -4.97 17.48 -16.49
N GLN A 39 -4.92 18.66 -15.88
CA GLN A 39 -4.33 18.81 -14.54
C GLN A 39 -5.12 18.04 -13.46
N PRO A 40 -6.45 18.17 -13.33
CA PRO A 40 -7.19 17.44 -12.32
C PRO A 40 -7.12 15.91 -12.52
N VAL A 41 -7.25 15.44 -13.76
CA VAL A 41 -7.23 14.00 -14.05
C VAL A 41 -5.84 13.41 -13.83
N LYS A 42 -4.76 14.14 -14.18
CA LYS A 42 -3.39 13.75 -13.88
C LYS A 42 -3.17 13.61 -12.37
N ASN A 43 -3.63 14.56 -11.57
CA ASN A 43 -3.52 14.50 -10.11
C ASN A 43 -4.24 13.25 -9.56
N ILE A 44 -5.46 12.97 -10.03
CA ILE A 44 -6.17 11.73 -9.67
C ILE A 44 -5.33 10.49 -10.00
N MET A 45 -4.75 10.42 -11.20
CA MET A 45 -3.92 9.27 -11.61
C MET A 45 -2.70 9.08 -10.72
N ILE A 46 -1.99 10.16 -10.38
CA ILE A 46 -0.78 10.12 -9.54
C ILE A 46 -1.13 9.75 -8.10
N ASP A 47 -2.17 10.34 -7.53
CA ASP A 47 -2.53 10.16 -6.11
C ASP A 47 -3.32 8.88 -5.85
N SER A 48 -3.93 8.28 -6.88
CA SER A 48 -4.80 7.10 -6.75
C SER A 48 -4.13 5.90 -6.06
N ARG A 49 -2.83 5.68 -6.30
CA ARG A 49 -2.08 4.61 -5.65
C ARG A 49 -2.02 4.80 -4.13
N GLU A 50 -1.69 6.00 -3.69
CA GLU A 50 -1.55 6.30 -2.26
C GLU A 50 -2.91 6.25 -1.56
N ALA A 51 -3.97 6.73 -2.22
CA ALA A 51 -5.33 6.59 -1.71
C ALA A 51 -5.71 5.12 -1.50
N VAL A 52 -5.44 4.25 -2.48
CA VAL A 52 -5.68 2.80 -2.36
C VAL A 52 -4.86 2.18 -1.24
N VAL A 53 -3.58 2.51 -1.12
CA VAL A 53 -2.74 2.02 -0.02
C VAL A 53 -3.31 2.44 1.32
N ASN A 54 -3.72 3.70 1.47
CA ASN A 54 -4.25 4.22 2.73
C ASN A 54 -5.55 3.52 3.16
N TYR A 55 -6.51 3.30 2.25
CA TYR A 55 -7.78 2.66 2.65
C TYR A 55 -7.78 1.13 2.61
N MET A 56 -6.77 0.49 2.00
CA MET A 56 -6.70 -0.97 1.90
C MET A 56 -5.57 -1.61 2.70
N THR A 57 -4.35 -1.06 2.61
CA THR A 57 -3.13 -1.70 3.13
C THR A 57 -2.20 -0.70 3.83
N PRO A 58 -2.71 0.13 4.74
CA PRO A 58 -1.89 1.16 5.37
C PRO A 58 -0.72 0.55 6.16
N LEU A 59 0.40 1.27 6.18
CA LEU A 59 1.62 0.89 6.92
C LEU A 59 2.18 -0.51 6.54
N GLY A 60 1.94 -0.97 5.31
CA GLY A 60 2.38 -2.29 4.87
C GLY A 60 1.48 -3.45 5.31
N LEU A 61 0.34 -3.18 5.91
CA LEU A 61 -0.63 -4.21 6.26
C LEU A 61 -1.09 -4.94 5.00
N HIS A 62 -1.24 -6.27 5.08
CA HIS A 62 -1.57 -7.06 3.90
C HIS A 62 -2.81 -7.91 4.11
N HIS A 63 -3.57 -8.06 3.03
CA HIS A 63 -4.68 -8.96 2.85
C HIS A 63 -5.77 -8.77 3.92
N ILE A 64 -6.46 -7.64 3.84
CA ILE A 64 -7.63 -7.33 4.68
C ILE A 64 -8.95 -7.49 3.91
N MET A 65 -8.89 -7.78 2.61
CA MET A 65 -10.05 -8.05 1.75
C MET A 65 -10.59 -9.45 2.01
N ASP A 66 -11.88 -9.63 1.72
CA ASP A 66 -12.50 -10.94 1.66
C ASP A 66 -11.85 -11.81 0.56
N THR A 67 -11.91 -13.11 0.75
CA THR A 67 -11.37 -14.10 -0.18
C THR A 67 -12.39 -14.48 -1.24
N GLY A 68 -11.92 -15.14 -2.29
CA GLY A 68 -12.76 -15.56 -3.42
C GLY A 68 -12.96 -14.45 -4.43
N HIS A 69 -13.82 -13.52 -4.17
CA HIS A 69 -14.13 -12.43 -5.10
C HIS A 69 -13.34 -11.14 -4.87
N HIS A 70 -12.64 -11.02 -3.75
CA HIS A 70 -11.89 -9.82 -3.36
C HIS A 70 -12.75 -8.54 -3.25
N TYR A 71 -14.02 -8.69 -2.88
CA TYR A 71 -14.95 -7.59 -2.67
C TYR A 71 -15.06 -7.24 -1.19
N GLY A 72 -14.82 -5.98 -0.91
CA GLY A 72 -14.98 -5.44 0.43
C GLY A 72 -14.00 -6.03 1.46
N PRO A 73 -14.08 -5.54 2.69
CA PRO A 73 -13.23 -6.02 3.78
C PRO A 73 -13.69 -7.39 4.27
N GLY A 74 -12.72 -8.24 4.58
CA GLY A 74 -12.94 -9.58 5.15
C GLY A 74 -11.80 -10.01 6.06
N PRO A 75 -11.24 -9.10 6.93
CA PRO A 75 -10.06 -9.40 7.72
C PRO A 75 -10.27 -10.56 8.72
N TRP A 76 -11.50 -10.93 9.00
CA TRP A 76 -11.87 -12.01 9.92
C TRP A 76 -11.90 -13.41 9.28
N VAL A 77 -11.77 -13.52 7.95
CA VAL A 77 -11.86 -14.82 7.27
C VAL A 77 -10.67 -15.71 7.65
N SER A 78 -10.99 -16.90 8.17
CA SER A 78 -10.01 -17.85 8.70
C SER A 78 -10.36 -19.32 8.46
N ASN A 79 -11.40 -19.61 7.65
CA ASN A 79 -11.99 -20.93 7.49
C ASN A 79 -11.70 -21.61 6.14
N LEU A 80 -10.80 -21.07 5.35
CA LEU A 80 -10.36 -21.71 4.11
C LEU A 80 -9.42 -22.88 4.41
N SER A 81 -9.38 -23.85 3.49
CA SER A 81 -8.66 -25.11 3.65
C SER A 81 -7.14 -24.97 3.83
N ARG A 82 -6.57 -23.89 3.31
CA ARG A 82 -5.14 -23.58 3.46
C ARG A 82 -4.97 -22.30 4.29
N PRO A 83 -4.12 -22.31 5.32
CA PRO A 83 -3.90 -21.11 6.14
C PRO A 83 -3.53 -19.88 5.34
N GLU A 84 -2.63 -20.03 4.35
CA GLU A 84 -2.13 -18.97 3.50
C GLU A 84 -3.18 -18.39 2.51
N TRP A 85 -4.37 -18.94 2.48
CA TRP A 85 -5.50 -18.37 1.72
C TRP A 85 -6.36 -17.45 2.56
N ASN A 86 -6.15 -17.44 3.88
CA ASN A 86 -6.95 -16.64 4.79
C ASN A 86 -6.30 -15.26 5.03
N PRO A 87 -7.06 -14.17 5.02
CA PRO A 87 -6.58 -12.85 5.45
C PRO A 87 -5.91 -12.86 6.83
N THR A 88 -6.47 -13.60 7.79
CA THR A 88 -5.94 -13.74 9.15
C THR A 88 -4.51 -14.29 9.19
N TYR A 89 -4.09 -15.07 8.20
CA TYR A 89 -2.72 -15.55 8.07
C TYR A 89 -1.73 -14.41 7.84
N TYR A 90 -2.13 -13.40 7.06
CA TYR A 90 -1.22 -12.32 6.64
C TYR A 90 -1.15 -11.19 7.63
N HIS A 91 -2.27 -10.76 8.20
CA HIS A 91 -2.25 -9.63 9.13
C HIS A 91 -1.97 -10.03 10.59
N LYS A 92 -2.15 -11.32 10.96
CA LYS A 92 -1.86 -11.85 12.31
C LYS A 92 -2.41 -11.01 13.46
N VAL A 93 -3.59 -10.39 13.28
CA VAL A 93 -4.18 -9.56 14.32
C VAL A 93 -4.50 -10.36 15.58
N ASP A 94 -4.06 -9.85 16.72
CA ASP A 94 -4.37 -10.42 18.03
C ASP A 94 -4.53 -9.30 19.10
N LYS A 95 -4.70 -9.70 20.37
CA LYS A 95 -4.81 -8.74 21.49
C LYS A 95 -3.56 -7.89 21.72
N ASN A 96 -2.42 -8.33 21.23
CA ASN A 96 -1.12 -7.67 21.44
C ASN A 96 -0.75 -6.73 20.30
N GLY A 97 -1.24 -6.99 19.06
CA GLY A 97 -0.85 -6.18 17.90
C GLY A 97 -1.36 -6.72 16.58
N ILE A 98 -0.72 -6.28 15.52
CA ILE A 98 -1.04 -6.60 14.12
C ILE A 98 0.25 -6.60 13.28
N GLY A 99 0.20 -7.30 12.14
CA GLY A 99 1.32 -7.42 11.21
C GLY A 99 1.97 -8.79 11.23
N PHE A 100 2.75 -9.10 10.20
CA PHE A 100 3.39 -10.40 10.06
C PHE A 100 4.90 -10.28 10.29
N ASP A 101 5.43 -10.99 11.28
CA ASP A 101 6.87 -10.99 11.55
C ASP A 101 7.64 -11.77 10.48
N ARG A 102 8.26 -11.03 9.56
CA ARG A 102 9.16 -11.50 8.51
C ARG A 102 10.63 -11.22 8.79
N SER A 103 10.92 -10.63 9.96
CA SER A 103 12.28 -10.38 10.42
C SER A 103 13.03 -11.69 10.74
N LYS A 104 14.29 -11.58 11.12
CA LYS A 104 15.09 -12.73 11.57
C LYS A 104 14.50 -13.42 12.81
N SER A 105 13.77 -12.70 13.64
CA SER A 105 13.09 -13.26 14.82
C SER A 105 11.83 -14.05 14.48
N GLY A 106 11.23 -13.79 13.32
CA GLY A 106 10.04 -14.46 12.84
C GLY A 106 10.33 -15.50 11.76
N THR A 107 9.79 -15.31 10.57
CA THR A 107 9.97 -16.24 9.44
C THR A 107 11.31 -16.12 8.73
N ASN A 108 12.10 -15.11 9.06
CA ASN A 108 13.37 -14.79 8.40
C ASN A 108 13.26 -14.54 6.88
N ALA A 109 12.10 -14.11 6.41
CA ALA A 109 11.92 -13.82 4.98
C ALA A 109 12.79 -12.63 4.51
N VAL A 110 13.24 -11.77 5.42
CA VAL A 110 14.18 -10.68 5.12
C VAL A 110 15.51 -11.18 4.55
N SER A 111 15.92 -12.42 4.84
CA SER A 111 17.18 -13.00 4.34
C SER A 111 17.22 -13.20 2.82
N GLN A 112 16.08 -13.07 2.12
CA GLN A 112 16.02 -13.14 0.65
C GLN A 112 16.55 -11.87 -0.04
N TYR A 113 16.68 -10.76 0.69
CA TYR A 113 17.16 -9.48 0.16
C TYR A 113 18.69 -9.36 0.27
N ALA A 114 19.26 -8.41 -0.47
CA ALA A 114 20.65 -8.00 -0.29
C ALA A 114 20.91 -7.54 1.16
N PRO A 115 22.12 -7.74 1.72
CA PRO A 115 22.38 -7.51 3.14
C PRO A 115 21.96 -6.15 3.67
N GLU A 116 22.18 -5.08 2.91
CA GLU A 116 21.81 -3.72 3.30
C GLU A 116 20.28 -3.56 3.41
N VAL A 117 19.55 -4.11 2.44
CA VAL A 117 18.08 -4.09 2.40
C VAL A 117 17.50 -5.00 3.49
N ALA A 118 18.09 -6.19 3.67
CA ALA A 118 17.70 -7.10 4.74
C ALA A 118 17.83 -6.43 6.13
N ASN A 119 18.94 -5.75 6.38
CA ASN A 119 19.16 -5.04 7.65
C ASN A 119 18.18 -3.87 7.84
N LEU A 120 17.84 -3.16 6.75
CA LEU A 120 16.86 -2.06 6.80
C LEU A 120 15.49 -2.56 7.28
N PHE A 121 15.02 -3.69 6.76
CA PHE A 121 13.70 -4.25 7.08
C PHE A 121 13.68 -5.13 8.33
N ASP A 122 14.82 -5.68 8.74
CA ASP A 122 14.92 -6.56 9.91
C ASP A 122 14.75 -5.81 11.24
N ASN A 123 15.18 -4.56 11.29
CA ASN A 123 15.11 -3.75 12.49
C ASN A 123 13.87 -2.86 12.47
N LEU A 124 13.06 -2.97 13.53
CA LEU A 124 11.82 -2.21 13.70
C LEU A 124 12.04 -0.67 13.64
N GLU A 125 13.19 -0.19 14.12
CA GLU A 125 13.50 1.24 14.13
C GLU A 125 13.89 1.78 12.75
N THR A 126 14.53 0.95 11.93
CA THR A 126 15.00 1.36 10.60
C THR A 126 13.99 1.03 9.50
N CYS A 127 13.06 0.11 9.74
CA CYS A 127 12.03 -0.25 8.80
C CYS A 127 11.19 0.98 8.42
N PRO A 128 11.01 1.28 7.13
CA PRO A 128 10.13 2.35 6.70
C PRO A 128 8.70 2.12 7.20
N GLU A 129 8.05 3.13 7.77
CA GLU A 129 6.69 2.98 8.31
C GLU A 129 5.67 2.46 7.29
N LYS A 130 5.83 2.82 6.03
CA LYS A 130 4.96 2.32 4.94
C LYS A 130 5.06 0.81 4.72
N ASP A 131 6.12 0.16 5.23
CA ASP A 131 6.38 -1.27 5.10
C ASP A 131 6.33 -2.01 6.46
N LEU A 132 6.04 -1.28 7.54
CA LEU A 132 6.16 -1.72 8.93
C LEU A 132 5.42 -3.04 9.19
N LEU A 133 4.15 -3.10 8.88
CA LEU A 133 3.29 -4.25 9.19
C LEU A 133 3.45 -5.41 8.19
N TRP A 134 4.13 -5.15 7.07
CA TRP A 134 4.56 -6.22 6.19
C TRP A 134 5.71 -7.03 6.79
N PHE A 135 6.64 -6.36 7.48
CA PHE A 135 7.85 -7.00 8.02
C PHE A 135 7.78 -7.33 9.50
N HIS A 136 6.92 -6.67 10.28
CA HIS A 136 6.86 -6.83 11.74
C HIS A 136 5.43 -7.03 12.24
N HIS A 137 5.32 -7.86 13.29
CA HIS A 137 4.14 -7.87 14.16
C HIS A 137 4.35 -6.81 15.25
N VAL A 138 3.49 -5.79 15.29
CA VAL A 138 3.72 -4.59 16.09
C VAL A 138 2.60 -4.38 17.09
N SER A 139 2.96 -4.02 18.32
CA SER A 139 2.01 -3.73 19.39
C SER A 139 1.09 -2.55 19.04
N TRP A 140 -0.16 -2.62 19.50
CA TRP A 140 -1.13 -1.53 19.33
C TRP A 140 -0.69 -0.19 19.92
N ASP A 141 0.14 -0.22 20.98
CA ASP A 141 0.66 0.97 21.66
C ASP A 141 1.99 1.47 21.08
N TYR A 142 2.56 0.77 20.10
CA TYR A 142 3.79 1.18 19.43
C TYR A 142 3.67 2.62 18.92
N LYS A 143 4.71 3.43 19.13
CA LYS A 143 4.73 4.82 18.71
C LYS A 143 5.30 4.96 17.31
N LEU A 144 4.46 5.42 16.40
CA LEU A 144 4.87 5.84 15.06
C LEU A 144 5.75 7.11 15.14
N LYS A 145 6.45 7.43 14.06
CA LYS A 145 7.35 8.59 13.98
C LYS A 145 6.66 9.93 14.29
N ASN A 146 5.36 10.02 14.05
CA ASN A 146 4.55 11.18 14.39
C ASN A 146 4.07 11.20 15.86
N GLY A 147 4.48 10.23 16.68
CA GLY A 147 4.15 10.11 18.10
C GLY A 147 2.79 9.48 18.41
N GLN A 148 1.99 9.14 17.40
CA GLN A 148 0.72 8.45 17.60
C GLN A 148 0.95 6.97 17.90
N THR A 149 -0.03 6.32 18.54
CA THR A 149 -0.05 4.85 18.65
C THR A 149 -0.32 4.22 17.29
N LEU A 150 0.14 2.98 17.08
CA LEU A 150 -0.17 2.23 15.88
C LEU A 150 -1.69 2.17 15.61
N TRP A 151 -2.50 1.94 16.64
CA TRP A 151 -3.96 1.95 16.54
C TRP A 151 -4.50 3.25 15.94
N ASN A 152 -4.10 4.39 16.49
CA ASN A 152 -4.55 5.68 15.99
C ASN A 152 -4.02 5.98 14.59
N GLY A 153 -2.76 5.62 14.32
CA GLY A 153 -2.16 5.80 13.00
C GLY A 153 -2.87 5.01 11.92
N LEU A 154 -3.25 3.75 12.19
CA LEU A 154 -4.04 2.95 11.25
C LEU A 154 -5.42 3.57 11.00
N ALA A 155 -6.14 3.97 12.06
CA ALA A 155 -7.46 4.59 11.93
C ALA A 155 -7.39 5.88 11.09
N LEU A 156 -6.36 6.70 11.31
CA LEU A 156 -6.15 7.91 10.52
C LEU A 156 -5.84 7.60 9.06
N LYS A 157 -4.98 6.62 8.77
CA LYS A 157 -4.66 6.23 7.39
C LYS A 157 -5.90 5.75 6.62
N TYR A 158 -6.75 4.95 7.24
CA TYR A 158 -8.03 4.57 6.64
C TYR A 158 -8.90 5.79 6.32
N GLN A 159 -9.00 6.73 7.27
CA GLN A 159 -9.79 7.96 7.07
C GLN A 159 -9.19 8.85 5.97
N GLU A 160 -7.86 9.00 5.94
CA GLU A 160 -7.15 9.72 4.87
C GLU A 160 -7.49 9.13 3.50
N GLY A 161 -7.37 7.81 3.33
CA GLY A 161 -7.68 7.14 2.07
C GLY A 161 -9.13 7.34 1.62
N VAL A 162 -10.10 7.27 2.55
CA VAL A 162 -11.51 7.56 2.25
C VAL A 162 -11.71 9.01 1.82
N ASN A 163 -11.05 9.96 2.48
CA ASN A 163 -11.16 11.37 2.13
C ASN A 163 -10.54 11.65 0.75
N GLN A 164 -9.37 11.08 0.46
CA GLN A 164 -8.73 11.19 -0.85
C GLN A 164 -9.65 10.69 -1.98
N VAL A 165 -10.34 9.56 -1.80
CA VAL A 165 -11.31 9.07 -2.80
C VAL A 165 -12.48 10.03 -2.99
N LYS A 166 -13.00 10.64 -1.90
CA LYS A 166 -14.06 11.65 -2.00
C LYS A 166 -13.60 12.89 -2.78
N GLU A 167 -12.40 13.39 -2.47
CA GLU A 167 -11.81 14.52 -3.21
C GLU A 167 -11.67 14.23 -4.71
N MET A 168 -11.30 13.00 -5.07
CA MET A 168 -11.23 12.56 -6.47
C MET A 168 -12.61 12.48 -7.16
N GLN A 169 -13.70 12.31 -6.41
CA GLN A 169 -15.06 12.28 -6.95
C GLN A 169 -15.62 13.67 -7.25
N ASP A 170 -15.08 14.71 -6.63
CA ASP A 170 -15.52 16.09 -6.77
C ASP A 170 -14.85 16.80 -7.97
N VAL A 171 -13.95 16.14 -8.69
CA VAL A 171 -13.26 16.58 -9.91
C VAL A 171 -14.04 16.14 -11.16
#